data_416ec5f58b17904fc9ca5107bc898ee7
#
_entry.id   416ec5f58b17904fc9ca5107bc898ee7
#
_cell.length_a   1.000
_cell.length_b   1.000
_cell.length_c   1.000
_cell.angle_alpha   90.00
_cell.angle_beta   90.00
_cell.angle_gamma   90.00
#
_symmetry.space_group_name_H-M   'P 1'
#
loop_
_entity.id
_entity.type
_entity.pdbx_description
1 polymer ?
#
loop_
_entity_poly.entity_id
_entity_poly.type
_entity_poly.pdbx_seq_one_letter_code
_entity_poly.pdbx_strand_id
1 'polypeptide(L)'
;MAVAKRDLVPGQVDPEHLRRLIGLTKITAESVISALYGHFVDGKKQTLACAECGVSETTLSRKVSDLNKLSREVRELAVFYSKR
;
A
#
# COMPACT_ATOMS: atom_id res chain seq x y z
N MET A 1 -21.51 4.55 8.48
CA MET A 1 -21.01 4.45 8.48
C MET A 1 -19.95 4.49 7.90
N ALA A 2 -19.56 4.94 7.79
CA ALA A 2 -18.59 5.17 7.32
C ALA A 2 -17.69 4.31 7.17
N VAL A 3 -17.59 3.64 7.48
CA VAL A 3 -16.79 2.78 7.35
C VAL A 3 -16.45 2.43 6.18
N ALA A 4 -16.88 2.86 5.30
CA ALA A 4 -16.56 2.52 4.09
C ALA A 4 -15.22 2.70 3.70
N LYS A 5 -14.50 3.56 4.19
CA LYS A 5 -13.24 3.74 3.83
C LYS A 5 -12.44 2.65 4.18
N ARG A 6 -12.00 1.87 3.32
CA ARG A 6 -11.17 0.74 3.56
C ARG A 6 -9.82 0.87 2.96
N ASP A 7 -9.50 2.02 2.44
CA ASP A 7 -8.20 2.23 1.81
C ASP A 7 -7.12 2.39 2.87
N LEU A 8 -5.91 2.06 2.48
CA LEU A 8 -4.76 2.24 3.35
C LEU A 8 -4.55 3.74 3.57
N VAL A 9 -4.28 4.11 4.80
CA VAL A 9 -4.12 5.51 5.15
C VAL A 9 -2.65 5.87 5.19
N PRO A 10 -2.20 6.82 4.38
CA PRO A 10 -0.78 7.20 4.37
C PRO A 10 -0.30 7.58 5.76
N GLY A 11 0.85 7.07 6.12
CA GLY A 11 1.45 7.35 7.42
C GLY A 11 0.90 6.51 8.55
N GLN A 12 -0.07 5.66 8.27
CA GLN A 12 -0.68 4.86 9.32
C GLN A 12 -0.67 3.36 9.01
N VAL A 13 0.07 2.94 8.02
CA VAL A 13 0.14 1.53 7.68
C VAL A 13 1.32 0.91 8.41
N ASP A 14 1.06 -0.19 9.10
CA ASP A 14 2.12 -0.90 9.79
C ASP A 14 3.12 -1.45 8.77
N PRO A 15 4.42 -1.33 8.99
CA PRO A 15 5.41 -1.81 8.02
C PRO A 15 5.26 -3.30 7.70
N GLU A 16 4.94 -4.09 8.70
CA GLU A 16 4.78 -5.52 8.48
C GLU A 16 3.54 -5.78 7.61
N HIS A 17 2.47 -5.05 7.85
CA HIS A 17 1.25 -5.18 7.06
C HIS A 17 1.56 -4.82 5.60
N LEU A 18 2.29 -3.73 5.38
CA LEU A 18 2.64 -3.32 4.04
C LEU A 18 3.55 -4.36 3.37
N ARG A 19 4.50 -4.88 4.11
CA ARG A 19 5.41 -5.88 3.58
C ARG A 19 4.63 -7.09 3.08
N ARG A 20 3.65 -7.54 3.84
CA ARG A 20 2.87 -8.70 3.45
C ARG A 20 2.00 -8.42 2.24
N LEU A 21 1.44 -7.21 2.16
CA LEU A 21 0.65 -6.86 0.99
C LEU A 21 1.51 -6.82 -0.26
N ILE A 22 2.69 -6.21 -0.16
CA ILE A 22 3.59 -6.15 -1.29
C ILE A 22 4.00 -7.57 -1.72
N GLY A 23 4.16 -8.46 -0.76
CA GLY A 23 4.51 -9.83 -1.06
C GLY A 23 3.46 -10.59 -1.85
N LEU A 24 2.23 -10.09 -1.84
CA LEU A 24 1.15 -10.72 -2.61
C LEU A 24 1.06 -10.16 -4.03
N THR A 25 1.91 -9.19 -4.34
CA THR A 25 1.91 -8.57 -5.66
C THR A 25 3.15 -9.01 -6.42
N LYS A 26 3.28 -8.51 -7.63
CA LYS A 26 4.48 -8.77 -8.40
C LYS A 26 5.43 -7.59 -8.37
N ILE A 27 5.26 -6.70 -7.40
CA ILE A 27 6.13 -5.55 -7.28
C ILE A 27 7.46 -6.02 -6.71
N THR A 28 8.52 -5.87 -7.49
CA THR A 28 9.84 -6.29 -7.04
C THR A 28 10.89 -5.18 -7.12
N ALA A 29 10.56 -4.08 -7.79
CA ALA A 29 11.53 -2.99 -7.94
C ALA A 29 11.75 -2.32 -6.58
N GLU A 30 12.99 -2.31 -6.13
CA GLU A 30 13.30 -1.76 -4.82
C GLU A 30 12.97 -0.29 -4.68
N SER A 31 13.14 0.48 -5.75
CA SER A 31 12.81 1.90 -5.69
C SER A 31 11.33 2.12 -5.47
N VAL A 32 10.50 1.29 -6.11
CA VAL A 32 9.06 1.39 -5.94
C VAL A 32 8.67 0.98 -4.53
N ILE A 33 9.27 -0.10 -4.02
CA ILE A 33 8.99 -0.58 -2.68
C ILE A 33 9.36 0.49 -1.66
N SER A 34 10.53 1.12 -1.82
CA SER A 34 10.96 2.16 -0.92
C SER A 34 10.00 3.35 -0.95
N ALA A 35 9.52 3.72 -2.13
CA ALA A 35 8.58 4.82 -2.24
C ALA A 35 7.25 4.47 -1.57
N LEU A 36 6.81 3.22 -1.68
CA LEU A 36 5.59 2.79 -1.03
C LEU A 36 5.71 2.84 0.49
N TYR A 37 6.85 2.42 1.03
CA TYR A 37 7.08 2.53 2.46
C TYR A 37 7.12 4.00 2.89
N GLY A 38 7.76 4.86 2.09
CA GLY A 38 7.79 6.29 2.41
C GLY A 38 6.39 6.87 2.48
N HIS A 39 5.55 6.47 1.56
CA HIS A 39 4.20 7.01 1.49
C HIS A 39 3.30 6.43 2.59
N PHE A 40 3.25 5.10 2.71
CA PHE A 40 2.29 4.46 3.60
C PHE A 40 2.75 4.38 5.05
N VAL A 41 4.03 4.25 5.29
CA VAL A 41 4.54 4.12 6.66
C VAL A 41 4.97 5.46 7.21
N ASP A 42 5.75 6.21 6.44
CA ASP A 42 6.27 7.49 6.90
C ASP A 42 5.33 8.66 6.65
N GLY A 43 4.29 8.48 5.88
CA GLY A 43 3.32 9.54 5.64
C GLY A 43 3.75 10.58 4.63
N LYS A 44 4.76 10.29 3.82
CA LYS A 44 5.21 11.25 2.83
C LYS A 44 4.22 11.35 1.68
N LYS A 45 4.12 12.54 1.10
CA LYS A 45 3.29 12.70 -0.07
C LYS A 45 3.88 11.89 -1.20
N GLN A 46 3.04 11.45 -2.12
CA GLN A 46 3.52 10.65 -3.24
C GLN A 46 4.60 11.38 -4.03
N THR A 47 4.44 12.68 -4.23
CA THR A 47 5.43 13.43 -4.98
C THR A 47 6.79 13.39 -4.30
N LEU A 48 6.82 13.52 -2.98
CA LEU A 48 8.07 13.50 -2.25
C LEU A 48 8.68 12.10 -2.28
N ALA A 49 7.88 11.09 -2.06
CA ALA A 49 8.39 9.72 -2.08
C ALA A 49 8.96 9.38 -3.46
N CYS A 50 8.29 9.84 -4.52
CA CYS A 50 8.77 9.62 -5.87
C CYS A 50 10.10 10.32 -6.11
N ALA A 51 10.22 11.56 -5.64
CA ALA A 51 11.44 12.32 -5.84
C ALA A 51 12.61 11.67 -5.11
N GLU A 52 12.36 11.18 -3.92
CA GLU A 52 13.43 10.59 -3.12
C GLU A 52 13.90 9.25 -3.68
N CYS A 53 12.99 8.50 -4.27
CA CYS A 53 13.31 7.16 -4.73
C CYS A 53 13.50 7.05 -6.25
N GLY A 54 13.34 8.14 -6.95
CA GLY A 54 13.52 8.11 -8.40
C GLY A 54 12.42 7.36 -9.13
N VAL A 55 11.20 7.42 -8.62
CA VAL A 55 10.07 6.72 -9.21
C VAL A 55 9.13 7.75 -9.81
N SER A 56 8.53 7.45 -10.95
CA SER A 56 7.59 8.39 -11.55
C SER A 56 6.29 8.41 -10.74
N GLU A 57 5.66 9.55 -10.72
CA GLU A 57 4.41 9.68 -9.97
C GLU A 57 3.32 8.79 -10.54
N THR A 58 3.29 8.62 -11.84
CA THR A 58 2.31 7.75 -12.47
C THR A 58 2.50 6.31 -11.99
N THR A 59 3.74 5.85 -11.95
CA THR A 59 4.04 4.50 -11.51
C THR A 59 3.62 4.31 -10.05
N LEU A 60 4.02 5.23 -9.19
CA LEU A 60 3.69 5.10 -7.78
C LEU A 60 2.17 5.15 -7.57
N SER A 61 1.50 6.05 -8.25
CA SER A 61 0.06 6.18 -8.12
C SER A 61 -0.65 4.88 -8.49
N ARG A 62 -0.19 4.23 -9.56
CA ARG A 62 -0.78 2.96 -9.96
C ARG A 62 -0.55 1.89 -8.91
N LYS A 63 0.65 1.84 -8.35
CA LYS A 63 0.96 0.84 -7.32
C LYS A 63 0.17 1.09 -6.04
N VAL A 64 -0.02 2.36 -5.69
CA VAL A 64 -0.84 2.71 -4.55
C VAL A 64 -2.27 2.21 -4.77
N SER A 65 -2.80 2.44 -5.96
CA SER A 65 -4.14 1.99 -6.29
C SER A 65 -4.24 0.46 -6.25
N ASP A 66 -3.22 -0.22 -6.78
CA ASP A 66 -3.22 -1.68 -6.78
C ASP A 66 -3.20 -2.22 -5.35
N LEU A 67 -2.41 -1.61 -4.47
CA LEU A 67 -2.34 -2.05 -3.09
C LEU A 67 -3.66 -1.80 -2.36
N ASN A 68 -4.33 -0.70 -2.66
CA ASN A 68 -5.63 -0.44 -2.06
C ASN A 68 -6.65 -1.47 -2.49
N LYS A 69 -6.63 -1.85 -3.77
CA LYS A 69 -7.53 -2.88 -4.25
C LYS A 69 -7.22 -4.20 -3.59
N LEU A 70 -5.96 -4.55 -3.50
CA LEU A 70 -5.55 -5.80 -2.88
C LEU A 70 -5.95 -5.81 -1.41
N SER A 71 -5.77 -4.71 -0.71
CA SER A 71 -6.11 -4.61 0.69
C SER A 71 -7.60 -4.86 0.90
N ARG A 72 -8.44 -4.33 0.02
CA ARG A 72 -9.86 -4.55 0.11
C ARG A 72 -10.21 -6.02 -0.11
N GLU A 73 -9.58 -6.64 -1.11
CA GLU A 73 -9.81 -8.04 -1.40
C GLU A 73 -9.42 -8.91 -0.22
N VAL A 74 -8.26 -8.65 0.35
CA VAL A 74 -7.78 -9.42 1.48
C VAL A 74 -8.73 -9.26 2.67
N ARG A 75 -9.19 -8.04 2.88
CA ARG A 75 -10.08 -7.76 3.98
C ARG A 75 -11.40 -8.51 3.83
N GLU A 76 -11.92 -8.59 2.62
CA GLU A 76 -13.13 -9.32 2.36
C GLU A 76 -12.93 -10.82 2.54
N LEU A 77 -11.78 -11.32 2.12
CA LEU A 77 -11.48 -12.73 2.28
C LEU A 77 -11.22 -13.10 3.73
N ALA A 78 -10.72 -12.17 4.51
CA ALA A 78 -10.37 -12.46 5.89
C ALA A 78 -11.54 -12.97 6.70
N VAL A 79 -12.73 -12.58 6.32
CA VAL A 79 -13.93 -13.02 6.98
C VAL A 79 -14.07 -14.53 6.94
N PHE A 80 -13.59 -15.15 5.86
CA PHE A 80 -13.71 -16.59 5.71
C PHE A 80 -12.64 -17.36 6.48
N TYR A 81 -11.55 -16.69 6.80
CA TYR A 81 -10.46 -17.35 7.49
C TYR A 81 -10.42 -17.06 8.99
N SER A 82 -11.00 -15.95 9.38
CA SER A 82 -10.97 -15.61 10.78
C SER A 82 -12.18 -16.13 11.51
N LYS A 83 -13.19 -16.77 10.81
CA LYS A 83 -14.27 -17.21 11.44
C LYS A 83 -13.99 -18.41 12.23
N ARG A 84 -14.53 -18.63 13.27
CA ARG A 84 -14.26 -19.76 14.05
C ARG A 84 -15.39 -20.40 14.45
#